data_48242b7df7c38e810766d6ec848fe9e8
#
_entry.id   48242b7df7c38e810766d6ec848fe9e8
#
_cell.length_a   1.000
_cell.length_b   1.000
_cell.length_c   1.000
_cell.angle_alpha   90.00
_cell.angle_beta   90.00
_cell.angle_gamma   90.00
#
_symmetry.space_group_name_H-M   'P 1'
#
loop_
_entity.id
_entity.type
_entity.pdbx_description
1 polymer ?
#
loop_
_entity_poly.entity_id
_entity_poly.type
_entity_poly.pdbx_seq_one_letter_code
_entity_poly.pdbx_strand_id
1 'polypeptide(L)'
;MLSLTRLAAMAVGLALSFTTSAGVASADPDVGPVINTTCNYSQVVSALDAQDPANAALFNASPVAQTYLRGFLASSPDQRQRTFEQVQSIPGAQPYVQQYVGLVLGVANTCKNY
;
A
#
# COMPACT_ATOMS: atom_id res chain seq x y z
N MET A 1 35.29 -33.88 -17.76
CA MET A 1 35.92 -33.18 -16.67
C MET A 1 35.49 -31.76 -16.63
N LEU A 2 35.84 -31.06 -17.63
CA LEU A 2 35.57 -29.64 -17.62
C LEU A 2 34.10 -29.32 -17.56
N SER A 3 33.34 -30.13 -18.16
CA SER A 3 31.92 -29.84 -18.19
C SER A 3 31.31 -29.86 -16.82
N LEU A 4 31.82 -30.63 -15.96
CA LEU A 4 31.27 -30.69 -14.63
C LEU A 4 31.45 -29.37 -13.90
N THR A 5 32.59 -28.79 -14.12
CA THR A 5 32.85 -27.53 -13.50
C THR A 5 31.86 -26.48 -13.96
N ARG A 6 31.57 -26.53 -15.20
CA ARG A 6 30.64 -25.55 -15.71
C ARG A 6 29.25 -25.68 -15.14
N LEU A 7 28.88 -26.90 -14.94
CA LEU A 7 27.58 -27.13 -14.36
C LEU A 7 27.47 -26.54 -12.98
N ALA A 8 28.53 -26.69 -12.25
CA ALA A 8 28.50 -26.13 -10.91
C ALA A 8 28.32 -24.63 -10.96
N ALA A 9 28.96 -24.02 -11.88
CA ALA A 9 28.88 -22.59 -11.99
C ALA A 9 27.46 -22.15 -12.30
N MET A 10 26.80 -22.89 -13.10
CA MET A 10 25.44 -22.55 -13.44
C MET A 10 24.53 -22.64 -12.24
N ALA A 11 24.73 -23.60 -11.46
CA ALA A 11 23.90 -23.74 -10.29
C ALA A 11 24.02 -22.53 -9.40
N VAL A 12 25.18 -22.03 -9.29
CA VAL A 12 25.38 -20.85 -8.49
C VAL A 12 24.63 -19.66 -9.04
N GLY A 13 24.68 -19.54 -10.32
CA GLY A 13 23.98 -18.44 -10.94
C GLY A 13 22.52 -18.47 -10.67
N LEU A 14 21.94 -19.62 -10.66
CA LEU A 14 20.54 -19.73 -10.39
C LEU A 14 20.22 -19.28 -8.98
N ALA A 15 21.01 -19.68 -8.09
CA ALA A 15 20.76 -19.31 -6.71
C ALA A 15 20.72 -17.81 -6.55
N LEU A 16 21.58 -17.15 -7.22
CA LEU A 16 21.57 -15.70 -7.14
C LEU A 16 20.28 -15.12 -7.60
N SER A 17 19.78 -15.63 -8.66
CA SER A 17 18.57 -15.10 -9.20
C SER A 17 17.46 -15.17 -8.21
N PHE A 18 17.38 -16.24 -7.55
CA PHE A 18 16.29 -16.41 -6.62
C PHE A 18 16.34 -15.48 -5.47
N THR A 19 17.50 -15.27 -4.94
CA THR A 19 17.59 -14.38 -3.84
C THR A 19 17.07 -13.03 -4.18
N THR A 20 17.38 -12.60 -5.31
CA THR A 20 16.97 -11.30 -5.71
C THR A 20 15.49 -11.19 -5.74
N SER A 21 14.87 -12.10 -6.38
CA SER A 21 13.46 -11.96 -6.53
C SER A 21 12.77 -12.05 -5.21
N ALA A 22 13.27 -12.83 -4.36
CA ALA A 22 12.61 -12.95 -3.10
C ALA A 22 12.54 -11.66 -2.37
N GLY A 23 13.58 -10.92 -2.42
CA GLY A 23 13.58 -9.69 -1.71
C GLY A 23 12.52 -8.77 -2.16
N VAL A 24 12.24 -8.82 -3.40
CA VAL A 24 11.30 -7.91 -3.90
C VAL A 24 9.93 -8.27 -3.55
N ALA A 25 9.69 -9.47 -3.70
CA ALA A 25 8.35 -9.86 -3.69
C ALA A 25 7.62 -9.45 -2.49
N SER A 26 8.30 -9.43 -1.51
CA SER A 26 7.58 -9.23 -0.38
C SER A 26 7.25 -7.91 -0.07
N ALA A 27 7.61 -7.11 -0.84
CA ALA A 27 7.53 -5.80 -0.47
C ALA A 27 6.24 -5.41 0.12
N ASP A 28 6.27 -5.06 1.32
CA ASP A 28 5.22 -4.29 1.91
C ASP A 28 5.27 -2.91 1.27
N PRO A 29 4.15 -2.39 0.83
CA PRO A 29 4.16 -1.05 0.28
C PRO A 29 4.60 -0.06 1.33
N ASP A 30 5.32 0.96 0.90
CA ASP A 30 5.68 2.03 1.79
C ASP A 30 4.48 2.93 1.99
N VAL A 31 3.83 2.79 3.12
CA VAL A 31 2.65 3.58 3.46
C VAL A 31 3.00 4.82 4.28
N GLY A 32 4.26 5.17 4.35
CA GLY A 32 4.69 6.38 5.03
C GLY A 32 3.91 7.63 4.63
N PRO A 33 3.68 7.86 3.35
CA PRO A 33 2.89 9.02 2.95
C PRO A 33 1.48 9.04 3.51
N VAL A 34 0.90 7.88 3.73
CA VAL A 34 -0.44 7.77 4.31
C VAL A 34 -0.38 8.01 5.81
N ILE A 35 0.56 7.37 6.47
CA ILE A 35 0.71 7.45 7.92
C ILE A 35 1.02 8.89 8.35
N ASN A 36 1.86 9.56 7.60
CA ASN A 36 2.36 10.89 7.95
C ASN A 36 1.65 12.02 7.23
N THR A 37 0.55 11.75 6.58
CA THR A 37 -0.15 12.79 5.83
C THR A 37 -0.62 13.92 6.74
N THR A 38 -0.51 15.13 6.24
CA THR A 38 -1.06 16.31 6.90
C THR A 38 -2.29 16.84 6.20
N CYS A 39 -2.77 16.13 5.18
CA CYS A 39 -3.98 16.54 4.48
C CYS A 39 -5.21 16.41 5.38
N ASN A 40 -6.16 17.29 5.16
CA ASN A 40 -7.43 17.21 5.86
C ASN A 40 -8.43 16.36 5.07
N TYR A 41 -9.59 16.13 5.66
CA TYR A 41 -10.62 15.29 5.05
C TYR A 41 -11.02 15.81 3.67
N SER A 42 -11.24 17.10 3.52
CA SER A 42 -11.66 17.69 2.26
C SER A 42 -10.62 17.49 1.17
N GLN A 43 -9.34 17.65 1.50
CA GLN A 43 -8.26 17.44 0.55
C GLN A 43 -8.19 15.98 0.09
N VAL A 44 -8.34 15.06 1.00
CA VAL A 44 -8.29 13.64 0.68
C VAL A 44 -9.46 13.26 -0.22
N VAL A 45 -10.64 13.71 0.08
CA VAL A 45 -11.83 13.41 -0.73
C VAL A 45 -11.71 14.01 -2.12
N SER A 46 -11.22 15.23 -2.21
CA SER A 46 -11.03 15.89 -3.51
C SER A 46 -10.01 15.14 -4.37
N ALA A 47 -8.93 14.70 -3.76
CA ALA A 47 -7.93 13.92 -4.47
C ALA A 47 -8.49 12.57 -4.94
N LEU A 48 -9.30 11.94 -4.12
CA LEU A 48 -9.94 10.68 -4.48
C LEU A 48 -10.89 10.90 -5.67
N ASP A 49 -11.70 11.95 -5.63
CA ASP A 49 -12.62 12.27 -6.71
C ASP A 49 -11.87 12.48 -8.03
N ALA A 50 -10.70 13.09 -7.96
CA ALA A 50 -9.91 13.35 -9.15
C ALA A 50 -9.24 12.11 -9.71
N GLN A 51 -8.78 11.24 -8.82
CA GLN A 51 -8.01 10.07 -9.25
C GLN A 51 -8.86 8.87 -9.63
N ASP A 52 -9.94 8.66 -8.93
CA ASP A 52 -10.79 7.49 -9.16
C ASP A 52 -12.23 7.84 -8.87
N PRO A 53 -12.93 8.43 -9.83
CA PRO A 53 -14.32 8.84 -9.64
C PRO A 53 -15.24 7.69 -9.25
N ALA A 54 -14.98 6.51 -9.74
CA ALA A 54 -15.82 5.35 -9.43
C ALA A 54 -15.72 4.96 -7.96
N ASN A 55 -14.51 4.87 -7.45
CA ASN A 55 -14.31 4.57 -6.04
C ASN A 55 -14.74 5.75 -5.17
N ALA A 56 -14.57 6.96 -5.64
CA ALA A 56 -15.05 8.13 -4.92
C ALA A 56 -16.56 8.09 -4.74
N ALA A 57 -17.28 7.67 -5.75
CA ALA A 57 -18.73 7.54 -5.64
C ALA A 57 -19.13 6.52 -4.59
N LEU A 58 -18.43 5.39 -4.54
CA LEU A 58 -18.67 4.39 -3.52
C LEU A 58 -18.38 4.93 -2.12
N PHE A 59 -17.30 5.64 -1.99
CA PHE A 59 -16.92 6.25 -0.73
C PHE A 59 -17.98 7.25 -0.28
N ASN A 60 -18.42 8.10 -1.20
CA ASN A 60 -19.40 9.13 -0.89
C ASN A 60 -20.79 8.56 -0.54
N ALA A 61 -21.04 7.36 -0.95
CA ALA A 61 -22.27 6.65 -0.61
C ALA A 61 -22.17 5.86 0.69
N SER A 62 -21.03 5.85 1.34
CA SER A 62 -20.79 5.03 2.53
C SER A 62 -20.49 5.88 3.75
N PRO A 63 -21.48 6.14 4.62
CA PRO A 63 -21.23 6.85 5.87
C PRO A 63 -20.17 6.17 6.74
N VAL A 64 -20.10 4.85 6.70
CA VAL A 64 -19.12 4.10 7.48
C VAL A 64 -17.72 4.42 7.00
N ALA A 65 -17.49 4.39 5.70
CA ALA A 65 -16.19 4.71 5.14
C ALA A 65 -15.78 6.15 5.47
N GLN A 66 -16.71 7.07 5.40
CA GLN A 66 -16.45 8.46 5.74
C GLN A 66 -16.05 8.63 7.19
N THR A 67 -16.73 7.94 8.09
CA THR A 67 -16.40 7.98 9.51
C THR A 67 -15.00 7.40 9.77
N TYR A 68 -14.67 6.31 9.11
CA TYR A 68 -13.33 5.73 9.23
C TYR A 68 -12.25 6.69 8.78
N LEU A 69 -12.45 7.35 7.66
CA LEU A 69 -11.45 8.30 7.18
C LEU A 69 -11.28 9.48 8.13
N ARG A 70 -12.39 10.01 8.64
CA ARG A 70 -12.30 11.11 9.61
C ARG A 70 -11.54 10.67 10.85
N GLY A 71 -11.82 9.49 11.36
CA GLY A 71 -11.12 8.97 12.52
C GLY A 71 -9.66 8.73 12.25
N PHE A 72 -9.33 8.21 11.08
CA PHE A 72 -7.94 7.98 10.70
C PHE A 72 -7.16 9.28 10.62
N LEU A 73 -7.73 10.30 9.99
CA LEU A 73 -7.06 11.59 9.84
C LEU A 73 -6.94 12.33 11.18
N ALA A 74 -7.83 12.05 12.11
CA ALA A 74 -7.76 12.64 13.45
C ALA A 74 -6.77 11.91 14.35
N SER A 75 -6.28 10.76 13.96
CA SER A 75 -5.36 9.97 14.77
C SER A 75 -3.92 10.45 14.63
N SER A 76 -3.11 10.05 15.59
CA SER A 76 -1.67 10.29 15.51
C SER A 76 -1.03 9.33 14.51
N PRO A 77 0.16 9.63 14.01
CA PRO A 77 0.88 8.71 13.12
C PRO A 77 1.07 7.33 13.74
N ASP A 78 1.34 7.25 15.03
CA ASP A 78 1.50 5.96 15.69
C ASP A 78 0.22 5.15 15.66
N GLN A 79 -0.91 5.78 15.88
CA GLN A 79 -2.19 5.09 15.80
C GLN A 79 -2.53 4.69 14.37
N ARG A 80 -2.19 5.51 13.41
CA ARG A 80 -2.38 5.18 12.00
C ARG A 80 -1.59 3.95 11.62
N GLN A 81 -0.36 3.86 12.08
CA GLN A 81 0.48 2.70 11.86
C GLN A 81 -0.15 1.44 12.43
N ARG A 82 -0.64 1.53 13.65
CA ARG A 82 -1.32 0.39 14.28
C ARG A 82 -2.58 -0.03 13.55
N THR A 83 -3.35 0.94 13.08
CA THR A 83 -4.54 0.66 12.30
C THR A 83 -4.19 -0.10 11.04
N PHE A 84 -3.15 0.32 10.35
CA PHE A 84 -2.70 -0.35 9.15
C PHE A 84 -2.27 -1.78 9.44
N GLU A 85 -1.51 -1.97 10.52
CA GLU A 85 -1.09 -3.31 10.94
C GLU A 85 -2.26 -4.20 11.29
N GLN A 86 -3.27 -3.65 11.95
CA GLN A 86 -4.47 -4.39 12.28
C GLN A 86 -5.21 -4.85 11.03
N VAL A 87 -5.33 -3.98 10.04
CA VAL A 87 -5.97 -4.35 8.78
C VAL A 87 -5.20 -5.48 8.10
N GLN A 88 -3.89 -5.40 8.10
CA GLN A 88 -3.08 -6.44 7.47
C GLN A 88 -3.20 -7.79 8.18
N SER A 89 -3.51 -7.77 9.46
CA SER A 89 -3.62 -9.01 10.21
C SER A 89 -4.98 -9.68 10.10
N ILE A 90 -5.95 -9.04 9.48
CA ILE A 90 -7.27 -9.62 9.31
C ILE A 90 -7.20 -10.71 8.25
N PRO A 91 -7.63 -11.94 8.55
CA PRO A 91 -7.64 -13.01 7.55
C PRO A 91 -8.49 -12.61 6.35
N GLY A 92 -7.96 -12.80 5.17
CA GLY A 92 -8.70 -12.48 3.95
C GLY A 92 -8.63 -11.02 3.53
N ALA A 93 -8.00 -10.16 4.30
CA ALA A 93 -7.90 -8.75 3.94
C ALA A 93 -6.82 -8.46 2.90
N GLN A 94 -5.83 -9.32 2.78
CA GLN A 94 -4.69 -9.06 1.89
C GLN A 94 -5.07 -8.74 0.45
N PRO A 95 -5.98 -9.45 -0.20
CA PRO A 95 -6.35 -9.09 -1.56
C PRO A 95 -6.92 -7.68 -1.67
N TYR A 96 -7.66 -7.25 -0.68
CA TYR A 96 -8.23 -5.90 -0.68
C TYR A 96 -7.14 -4.85 -0.45
N VAL A 97 -6.22 -5.12 0.45
CA VAL A 97 -5.09 -4.22 0.68
C VAL A 97 -4.29 -4.06 -0.60
N GLN A 98 -3.97 -5.17 -1.26
CA GLN A 98 -3.22 -5.14 -2.52
C GLN A 98 -3.96 -4.36 -3.60
N GLN A 99 -5.27 -4.50 -3.64
CA GLN A 99 -6.07 -3.86 -4.66
C GLN A 99 -6.13 -2.35 -4.49
N TYR A 100 -6.23 -1.88 -3.27
CA TYR A 100 -6.49 -0.46 -3.01
C TYR A 100 -5.27 0.34 -2.56
N VAL A 101 -4.19 -0.30 -2.20
CA VAL A 101 -3.03 0.43 -1.68
C VAL A 101 -2.48 1.45 -2.66
N GLY A 102 -2.49 1.13 -3.94
CA GLY A 102 -2.01 2.05 -4.96
C GLY A 102 -2.85 3.32 -5.03
N LEU A 103 -4.15 3.18 -4.93
CA LEU A 103 -5.05 4.32 -4.93
C LEU A 103 -4.83 5.17 -3.67
N VAL A 104 -4.73 4.55 -2.54
CA VAL A 104 -4.53 5.25 -1.27
C VAL A 104 -3.21 6.03 -1.28
N LEU A 105 -2.15 5.41 -1.79
CA LEU A 105 -0.86 6.10 -1.92
C LEU A 105 -0.94 7.25 -2.90
N GLY A 106 -1.63 7.08 -4.02
CA GLY A 106 -1.82 8.15 -4.98
C GLY A 106 -2.54 9.34 -4.36
N VAL A 107 -3.57 9.08 -3.60
CA VAL A 107 -4.31 10.14 -2.91
C VAL A 107 -3.40 10.83 -1.89
N ALA A 108 -2.65 10.07 -1.11
CA ALA A 108 -1.77 10.63 -0.09
C ALA A 108 -0.67 11.50 -0.70
N ASN A 109 -0.19 11.13 -1.88
CA ASN A 109 0.87 11.87 -2.54
C ASN A 109 0.38 13.14 -3.24
N THR A 110 -0.90 13.25 -3.52
CA THR A 110 -1.44 14.37 -4.29
C THR A 110 -2.42 15.24 -3.54
N CYS A 111 -2.89 14.82 -2.38
CA CYS A 111 -3.96 15.53 -1.68
C CYS A 111 -3.61 16.97 -1.34
N LYS A 112 -2.35 17.28 -1.20
CA LYS A 112 -1.93 18.67 -0.91
C LYS A 112 -2.22 19.64 -2.05
N ASN A 113 -2.48 19.12 -3.23
CA ASN A 113 -2.79 19.95 -4.40
C ASN A 113 -4.27 20.36 -4.45
N TYR A 114 -5.05 19.92 -3.51
CA TYR A 114 -6.50 20.16 -3.50
C TYR A 114 -7.01 20.97 -2.34
#